data_4eeab9958379ab966b6e2e29882f7bc9
#
_entry.id   4eeab9958379ab966b6e2e29882f7bc9
#
_cell.length_a   1.000
_cell.length_b   1.000
_cell.length_c   1.000
_cell.angle_alpha   90.00
_cell.angle_beta   90.00
_cell.angle_gamma   90.00
#
_symmetry.space_group_name_H-M   'P 1'
#
loop_
_entity.id
_entity.type
_entity.pdbx_description
1 polymer ?
#
loop_
_entity_poly.entity_id
_entity_poly.type
_entity_poly.pdbx_seq_one_letter_code
_entity_poly.pdbx_strand_id
1 'polypeptide(L)'
;MTTETIRGILIPFAGTSLGAAMVFFMKTSLNEQVSRALTGFAAGVMVAASIWSLLIPSMEQSAHMGTWAFVPAVVGFWVGILFLLLLDHIIPHLHRNSEEAEGPRSRLKRTTMLVLAVTLHNIPEGMAVGVVYAGWLSGNTYITVTGALALSIGIAIQNFPEGAIISLPLRAEGAGKGKSFLYGVLSGIVEPIGAFLTILAATLILPALPYLLSFAAGAMMYVVIEELIPEMSVGKHSDIGTVFFAVGFTLMMALDVALG
;
A
#
# COMPACT_ATOMS: atom_id res chain seq x y z
N MET A 1 5.69 -19.18 -12.32
CA MET A 1 4.75 -18.61 -11.31
C MET A 1 3.70 -19.66 -11.02
N THR A 2 3.41 -19.91 -9.75
CA THR A 2 2.35 -20.84 -9.32
C THR A 2 0.99 -20.16 -9.38
N THR A 3 -0.09 -20.94 -9.29
CA THR A 3 -1.47 -20.41 -9.23
C THR A 3 -1.67 -19.54 -7.99
N GLU A 4 -1.06 -19.91 -6.86
CA GLU A 4 -1.09 -19.17 -5.61
C GLU A 4 -0.44 -17.80 -5.75
N THR A 5 0.70 -17.71 -6.42
CA THR A 5 1.39 -16.44 -6.71
C THR A 5 0.52 -15.51 -7.55
N ILE A 6 -0.10 -16.04 -8.62
CA ILE A 6 -0.97 -15.23 -9.48
C ILE A 6 -2.18 -14.70 -8.70
N ARG A 7 -2.81 -15.56 -7.90
CA ARG A 7 -3.94 -15.14 -7.04
C ARG A 7 -3.49 -14.06 -6.05
N GLY A 8 -2.38 -14.27 -5.36
CA GLY A 8 -1.87 -13.31 -4.37
C GLY A 8 -1.57 -11.94 -4.96
N ILE A 9 -0.98 -11.89 -6.15
CA ILE A 9 -0.68 -10.64 -6.87
C ILE A 9 -1.96 -9.90 -7.29
N LEU A 10 -3.03 -10.64 -7.65
CA LEU A 10 -4.26 -10.04 -8.14
C LEU A 10 -5.24 -9.64 -7.03
N ILE A 11 -5.11 -10.19 -5.83
CA ILE A 11 -5.99 -9.90 -4.69
C ILE A 11 -5.98 -8.41 -4.30
N PRO A 12 -4.83 -7.72 -4.11
CA PRO A 12 -4.78 -6.29 -3.82
C PRO A 12 -5.49 -5.47 -4.89
N PHE A 13 -5.15 -5.68 -6.15
CA PHE A 13 -5.78 -5.02 -7.30
C PHE A 13 -7.30 -5.23 -7.38
N ALA A 14 -7.80 -6.41 -6.97
CA ALA A 14 -9.23 -6.64 -6.86
C ALA A 14 -9.86 -5.77 -5.75
N GLY A 15 -9.15 -5.53 -4.65
CA GLY A 15 -9.56 -4.61 -3.58
C GLY A 15 -9.77 -3.20 -4.11
N THR A 16 -8.75 -2.60 -4.75
CA THR A 16 -8.81 -1.29 -5.40
C THR A 16 -9.93 -1.21 -6.41
N SER A 17 -10.08 -2.24 -7.25
CA SER A 17 -11.11 -2.30 -8.29
C SER A 17 -12.52 -2.36 -7.71
N LEU A 18 -12.75 -3.13 -6.64
CA LEU A 18 -14.02 -3.20 -5.93
C LEU A 18 -14.36 -1.87 -5.25
N GLY A 19 -13.37 -1.21 -4.63
CA GLY A 19 -13.53 0.13 -4.09
C GLY A 19 -13.92 1.15 -5.16
N ALA A 20 -13.25 1.13 -6.30
CA ALA A 20 -13.58 1.98 -7.43
C ALA A 20 -15.01 1.72 -7.96
N ALA A 21 -15.50 0.48 -7.88
CA ALA A 21 -16.85 0.12 -8.31
C ALA A 21 -17.96 0.73 -7.42
N MET A 22 -17.65 1.27 -6.25
CA MET A 22 -18.61 1.98 -5.41
C MET A 22 -19.28 3.15 -6.14
N VAL A 23 -18.63 3.72 -7.15
CA VAL A 23 -19.20 4.79 -8.00
C VAL A 23 -20.49 4.39 -8.73
N PHE A 24 -20.73 3.11 -8.93
CA PHE A 24 -21.98 2.64 -9.55
C PHE A 24 -23.17 2.67 -8.59
N PHE A 25 -22.91 2.55 -7.28
CA PHE A 25 -23.92 2.45 -6.22
C PHE A 25 -24.12 3.77 -5.48
N MET A 26 -23.05 4.56 -5.30
CA MET A 26 -23.10 5.83 -4.59
C MET A 26 -23.27 7.01 -5.56
N LYS A 27 -24.00 8.04 -5.11
CA LYS A 27 -24.23 9.27 -5.92
C LYS A 27 -23.37 10.44 -5.48
N THR A 28 -22.82 10.40 -4.28
CA THR A 28 -22.08 11.50 -3.64
C THR A 28 -20.73 11.00 -3.13
N SER A 29 -19.83 11.93 -2.82
CA SER A 29 -18.58 11.65 -2.11
C SER A 29 -18.87 11.02 -0.74
N LEU A 30 -17.88 10.30 -0.20
CA LEU A 30 -17.95 9.76 1.16
C LEU A 30 -18.12 10.89 2.18
N ASN A 31 -18.88 10.60 3.24
CA ASN A 31 -18.94 11.47 4.40
C ASN A 31 -17.54 11.59 5.01
N GLU A 32 -17.18 12.78 5.49
CA GLU A 32 -15.85 13.06 6.05
C GLU A 32 -15.48 12.11 7.20
N GLN A 33 -16.42 11.76 8.09
CA GLN A 33 -16.17 10.80 9.17
C GLN A 33 -15.90 9.38 8.65
N VAL A 34 -16.65 8.96 7.64
CA VAL A 34 -16.44 7.66 6.99
C VAL A 34 -15.08 7.63 6.29
N SER A 35 -14.72 8.72 5.60
CA SER A 35 -13.41 8.83 4.97
C SER A 35 -12.28 8.69 5.98
N ARG A 36 -12.34 9.46 7.10
CA ARG A 36 -11.34 9.38 8.18
C ARG A 36 -11.24 7.98 8.80
N ALA A 37 -12.39 7.32 9.02
CA ALA A 37 -12.43 5.95 9.53
C ALA A 37 -11.71 4.99 8.58
N LEU A 38 -12.00 5.08 7.27
CA LEU A 38 -11.41 4.23 6.26
C LEU A 38 -9.91 4.48 6.08
N THR A 39 -9.49 5.76 6.07
CA THR A 39 -8.06 6.14 5.99
C THR A 39 -7.30 5.69 7.24
N GLY A 40 -7.89 5.89 8.45
CA GLY A 40 -7.29 5.39 9.68
C GLY A 40 -7.16 3.86 9.68
N PHE A 41 -8.19 3.16 9.24
CA PHE A 41 -8.18 1.70 9.12
C PHE A 41 -7.06 1.22 8.17
N ALA A 42 -6.95 1.82 6.98
CA ALA A 42 -5.90 1.51 6.01
C ALA A 42 -4.51 1.74 6.60
N ALA A 43 -4.29 2.91 7.24
CA ALA A 43 -3.03 3.21 7.91
C ALA A 43 -2.66 2.15 8.98
N GLY A 44 -3.63 1.71 9.78
CA GLY A 44 -3.42 0.65 10.77
C GLY A 44 -3.01 -0.69 10.15
N VAL A 45 -3.69 -1.11 9.09
CA VAL A 45 -3.34 -2.34 8.34
C VAL A 45 -1.93 -2.23 7.78
N MET A 46 -1.57 -1.11 7.13
CA MET A 46 -0.24 -0.91 6.54
C MET A 46 0.87 -0.94 7.59
N VAL A 47 0.68 -0.31 8.76
CA VAL A 47 1.66 -0.35 9.84
C VAL A 47 1.88 -1.78 10.34
N ALA A 48 0.81 -2.54 10.60
CA ALA A 48 0.90 -3.92 11.03
C ALA A 48 1.59 -4.80 9.99
N ALA A 49 1.19 -4.71 8.71
CA ALA A 49 1.82 -5.44 7.61
C ALA A 49 3.33 -5.11 7.49
N SER A 50 3.70 -3.84 7.61
CA SER A 50 5.11 -3.43 7.58
C SER A 50 5.93 -4.08 8.68
N ILE A 51 5.35 -4.30 9.86
CA ILE A 51 6.03 -4.91 11.00
C ILE A 51 6.08 -6.44 10.84
N TRP A 52 4.91 -7.10 10.78
CA TRP A 52 4.81 -8.56 10.86
C TRP A 52 5.16 -9.25 9.54
N SER A 53 4.66 -8.76 8.41
CA SER A 53 4.90 -9.42 7.12
C SER A 53 6.25 -9.05 6.48
N LEU A 54 6.91 -7.95 6.89
CA LEU A 54 8.08 -7.43 6.21
C LEU A 54 9.30 -7.26 7.13
N LEU A 55 9.23 -6.45 8.20
CA LEU A 55 10.40 -6.17 9.06
C LEU A 55 10.80 -7.37 9.91
N ILE A 56 9.86 -8.07 10.53
CA ILE A 56 10.17 -9.27 11.34
C ILE A 56 10.82 -10.34 10.45
N PRO A 57 10.26 -10.76 9.30
CA PRO A 57 10.90 -11.72 8.41
C PRO A 57 12.27 -11.25 7.88
N SER A 58 12.46 -9.94 7.64
CA SER A 58 13.78 -9.40 7.27
C SER A 58 14.85 -9.66 8.33
N MET A 59 14.51 -9.42 9.61
CA MET A 59 15.43 -9.65 10.72
C MET A 59 15.65 -11.15 10.99
N GLU A 60 14.61 -11.97 10.90
CA GLU A 60 14.70 -13.42 11.09
C GLU A 60 15.61 -14.08 10.04
N GLN A 61 15.49 -13.67 8.77
CA GLN A 61 16.40 -14.15 7.71
C GLN A 61 17.84 -13.72 7.92
N SER A 62 18.06 -12.63 8.66
CA SER A 62 19.37 -12.08 8.99
C SER A 62 19.90 -12.60 10.33
N ALA A 63 19.22 -13.55 11.01
CA ALA A 63 19.60 -14.06 12.33
C ALA A 63 21.02 -14.64 12.39
N HIS A 64 21.55 -15.13 11.27
CA HIS A 64 22.94 -15.61 11.15
C HIS A 64 23.99 -14.51 11.44
N MET A 65 23.61 -13.22 11.37
CA MET A 65 24.46 -12.08 11.71
C MET A 65 24.51 -11.78 13.22
N GLY A 66 23.84 -12.55 14.06
CA GLY A 66 23.79 -12.38 15.51
C GLY A 66 23.25 -10.99 15.91
N THR A 67 24.00 -10.25 16.70
CA THR A 67 23.61 -8.89 17.16
C THR A 67 23.43 -7.87 16.04
N TRP A 68 23.93 -8.14 14.83
CA TRP A 68 23.82 -7.27 13.66
C TRP A 68 22.63 -7.63 12.74
N ALA A 69 21.76 -8.55 13.14
CA ALA A 69 20.60 -8.99 12.35
C ALA A 69 19.64 -7.85 11.97
N PHE A 70 19.64 -6.75 12.71
CA PHE A 70 18.85 -5.56 12.41
C PHE A 70 19.38 -4.72 11.24
N VAL A 71 20.66 -4.88 10.84
CA VAL A 71 21.32 -4.01 9.86
C VAL A 71 20.61 -4.05 8.49
N PRO A 72 20.31 -5.21 7.89
CA PRO A 72 19.55 -5.25 6.65
C PRO A 72 18.19 -4.57 6.76
N ALA A 73 17.49 -4.78 7.89
CA ALA A 73 16.20 -4.15 8.16
C ALA A 73 16.30 -2.62 8.21
N VAL A 74 17.28 -2.07 8.93
CA VAL A 74 17.50 -0.62 9.02
C VAL A 74 17.89 -0.02 7.66
N VAL A 75 18.84 -0.64 6.96
CA VAL A 75 19.33 -0.13 5.68
C VAL A 75 18.21 -0.13 4.63
N GLY A 76 17.52 -1.27 4.46
CA GLY A 76 16.44 -1.37 3.49
C GLY A 76 15.30 -0.41 3.81
N PHE A 77 14.91 -0.29 5.08
CA PHE A 77 13.85 0.63 5.53
C PHE A 77 14.17 2.09 5.13
N TRP A 78 15.39 2.57 5.42
CA TRP A 78 15.80 3.91 5.03
C TRP A 78 15.84 4.10 3.51
N VAL A 79 16.32 3.11 2.77
CA VAL A 79 16.32 3.16 1.30
C VAL A 79 14.89 3.24 0.76
N GLY A 80 13.94 2.53 1.36
CA GLY A 80 12.53 2.59 1.00
C GLY A 80 11.92 3.97 1.24
N ILE A 81 12.14 4.57 2.42
CA ILE A 81 11.71 5.95 2.73
C ILE A 81 12.29 6.94 1.71
N LEU A 82 13.62 6.89 1.49
CA LEU A 82 14.29 7.81 0.57
C LEU A 82 13.86 7.63 -0.88
N PHE A 83 13.50 6.42 -1.27
CA PHE A 83 12.97 6.13 -2.60
C PHE A 83 11.62 6.81 -2.82
N LEU A 84 10.69 6.69 -1.86
CA LEU A 84 9.38 7.36 -1.96
C LEU A 84 9.54 8.88 -1.89
N LEU A 85 10.35 9.39 -0.97
CA LEU A 85 10.67 10.82 -0.89
C LEU A 85 11.21 11.35 -2.23
N LEU A 86 12.05 10.58 -2.92
CA LEU A 86 12.55 10.94 -4.24
C LEU A 86 11.41 10.95 -5.29
N LEU A 87 10.54 9.94 -5.29
CA LEU A 87 9.39 9.88 -6.21
C LEU A 87 8.46 11.09 -6.02
N ASP A 88 8.17 11.47 -4.78
CA ASP A 88 7.37 12.65 -4.45
C ASP A 88 7.97 13.93 -5.03
N HIS A 89 9.29 14.06 -4.99
CA HIS A 89 9.96 15.23 -5.55
C HIS A 89 10.02 15.28 -7.07
N ILE A 90 9.96 14.13 -7.77
CA ILE A 90 10.12 14.07 -9.23
C ILE A 90 8.81 13.87 -9.99
N ILE A 91 7.73 13.43 -9.32
CA ILE A 91 6.44 13.19 -9.96
C ILE A 91 5.45 14.27 -9.50
N PRO A 92 4.84 15.03 -10.44
CA PRO A 92 3.83 16.02 -10.09
C PRO A 92 2.55 15.32 -9.63
N HIS A 93 2.20 15.48 -8.37
CA HIS A 93 1.01 14.88 -7.76
C HIS A 93 0.33 15.86 -6.80
N LEU A 94 -0.86 15.53 -6.32
CA LEU A 94 -1.64 16.36 -5.43
C LEU A 94 -2.33 15.49 -4.39
N HIS A 95 -2.11 15.81 -3.12
CA HIS A 95 -2.86 15.20 -2.02
C HIS A 95 -4.29 15.70 -1.98
N ARG A 96 -5.21 14.85 -1.51
CA ARG A 96 -6.66 15.10 -1.55
C ARG A 96 -7.08 16.40 -0.89
N ASN A 97 -6.46 16.75 0.23
CA ASN A 97 -6.81 17.92 1.03
C ASN A 97 -5.85 19.09 0.84
N SER A 98 -4.92 19.02 -0.11
CA SER A 98 -4.00 20.07 -0.47
C SER A 98 -4.54 20.89 -1.64
N GLU A 99 -4.30 22.21 -1.61
CA GLU A 99 -4.50 23.10 -2.76
C GLU A 99 -3.21 23.26 -3.57
N GLU A 100 -2.06 22.96 -2.97
CA GLU A 100 -0.75 23.05 -3.59
C GLU A 100 -0.31 21.68 -4.09
N ALA A 101 0.09 21.60 -5.36
CA ALA A 101 0.63 20.41 -5.97
C ALA A 101 2.10 20.25 -5.57
N GLU A 102 2.50 19.01 -5.27
CA GLU A 102 3.87 18.64 -5.00
C GLU A 102 4.61 18.19 -6.27
N GLY A 103 5.95 18.15 -6.19
CA GLY A 103 6.80 17.83 -7.33
C GLY A 103 6.97 18.98 -8.34
N PRO A 104 7.44 18.69 -9.57
CA PRO A 104 7.67 19.70 -10.58
C PRO A 104 6.39 20.41 -11.02
N ARG A 105 6.47 21.70 -11.34
CA ARG A 105 5.35 22.46 -11.89
C ARG A 105 4.78 21.77 -13.13
N SER A 106 3.49 21.40 -13.09
CA SER A 106 2.80 20.66 -14.14
C SER A 106 1.54 21.38 -14.61
N ARG A 107 1.16 21.14 -15.88
CA ARG A 107 -0.12 21.56 -16.44
C ARG A 107 -1.18 20.45 -16.37
N LEU A 108 -0.92 19.40 -15.63
CA LEU A 108 -1.86 18.30 -15.45
C LEU A 108 -3.12 18.79 -14.71
N LYS A 109 -4.26 18.21 -15.05
CA LYS A 109 -5.51 18.50 -14.34
C LYS A 109 -5.41 18.00 -12.90
N ARG A 110 -6.07 18.70 -11.97
CA ARG A 110 -6.18 18.30 -10.55
C ARG A 110 -6.52 16.81 -10.39
N THR A 111 -7.51 16.33 -11.14
CA THR A 111 -7.93 14.93 -11.13
C THR A 111 -6.83 13.96 -11.54
N THR A 112 -5.99 14.31 -12.50
CA THR A 112 -4.85 13.47 -12.92
C THR A 112 -3.78 13.42 -11.84
N MET A 113 -3.50 14.54 -11.17
CA MET A 113 -2.54 14.61 -10.08
C MET A 113 -2.99 13.82 -8.85
N LEU A 114 -4.29 13.82 -8.52
CA LEU A 114 -4.87 12.97 -7.48
C LEU A 114 -4.73 11.47 -7.80
N VAL A 115 -4.98 11.07 -9.06
CA VAL A 115 -4.78 9.68 -9.49
C VAL A 115 -3.30 9.29 -9.41
N LEU A 116 -2.38 10.20 -9.77
CA LEU A 116 -0.94 9.94 -9.68
C LEU A 116 -0.49 9.75 -8.22
N ALA A 117 -1.00 10.56 -7.28
CA ALA A 117 -0.72 10.40 -5.86
C ALA A 117 -1.02 8.95 -5.42
N VAL A 118 -2.27 8.49 -5.56
CA VAL A 118 -2.63 7.11 -5.15
C VAL A 118 -1.88 6.05 -5.97
N THR A 119 -1.57 6.31 -7.24
CA THR A 119 -0.75 5.37 -8.03
C THR A 119 0.66 5.21 -7.45
N LEU A 120 1.25 6.31 -6.93
CA LEU A 120 2.55 6.26 -6.26
C LEU A 120 2.52 5.40 -5.00
N HIS A 121 1.42 5.48 -4.24
CA HIS A 121 1.24 4.69 -3.01
C HIS A 121 1.04 3.20 -3.27
N ASN A 122 0.38 2.85 -4.35
CA ASN A 122 0.15 1.47 -4.75
C ASN A 122 1.42 0.75 -5.26
N ILE A 123 2.49 1.49 -5.62
CA ILE A 123 3.78 0.90 -6.01
C ILE A 123 4.42 0.11 -4.85
N PRO A 124 4.64 0.68 -3.65
CA PRO A 124 5.15 -0.05 -2.49
C PRO A 124 4.32 -1.28 -2.11
N GLU A 125 3.01 -1.19 -2.23
CA GLU A 125 2.10 -2.29 -1.91
C GLU A 125 2.30 -3.47 -2.85
N GLY A 126 2.35 -3.21 -4.16
CA GLY A 126 2.69 -4.22 -5.15
C GLY A 126 4.08 -4.81 -4.89
N MET A 127 5.07 -3.99 -4.56
CA MET A 127 6.41 -4.45 -4.23
C MET A 127 6.43 -5.31 -2.96
N ALA A 128 5.67 -4.96 -1.92
CA ALA A 128 5.55 -5.74 -0.68
C ALA A 128 5.01 -7.16 -0.96
N VAL A 129 3.92 -7.26 -1.73
CA VAL A 129 3.38 -8.55 -2.17
C VAL A 129 4.41 -9.30 -2.99
N GLY A 130 5.05 -8.62 -3.94
CA GLY A 130 6.05 -9.23 -4.82
C GLY A 130 7.24 -9.83 -4.07
N VAL A 131 7.79 -9.12 -3.10
CA VAL A 131 8.96 -9.56 -2.34
C VAL A 131 8.62 -10.74 -1.41
N VAL A 132 7.45 -10.75 -0.79
CA VAL A 132 7.01 -11.84 0.07
C VAL A 132 6.75 -13.11 -0.76
N TYR A 133 6.07 -13.01 -1.90
CA TYR A 133 5.92 -14.16 -2.80
C TYR A 133 7.23 -14.64 -3.41
N ALA A 134 8.17 -13.75 -3.69
CA ALA A 134 9.51 -14.14 -4.13
C ALA A 134 10.27 -14.92 -3.04
N GLY A 135 10.17 -14.48 -1.79
CA GLY A 135 10.72 -15.20 -0.64
C GLY A 135 10.14 -16.61 -0.51
N TRP A 136 8.82 -16.74 -0.57
CA TRP A 136 8.16 -18.05 -0.55
C TRP A 136 8.59 -18.94 -1.72
N LEU A 137 8.61 -18.43 -2.94
CA LEU A 137 9.02 -19.16 -4.15
C LEU A 137 10.48 -19.61 -4.09
N SER A 138 11.34 -18.90 -3.37
CA SER A 138 12.74 -19.28 -3.16
C SER A 138 12.95 -20.38 -2.13
N GLY A 139 11.87 -20.87 -1.50
CA GLY A 139 11.94 -21.87 -0.44
C GLY A 139 12.39 -21.30 0.91
N ASN A 140 12.21 -19.99 1.13
CA ASN A 140 12.53 -19.36 2.40
C ASN A 140 11.64 -19.93 3.52
N THR A 141 12.24 -20.39 4.61
CA THR A 141 11.53 -21.06 5.71
C THR A 141 10.76 -20.09 6.63
N TYR A 142 11.05 -18.81 6.57
CA TYR A 142 10.39 -17.76 7.37
C TYR A 142 9.16 -17.15 6.68
N ILE A 143 8.91 -17.52 5.41
CA ILE A 143 7.80 -16.98 4.63
C ILE A 143 6.92 -18.13 4.14
N THR A 144 5.73 -18.24 4.72
CA THR A 144 4.74 -19.23 4.32
C THR A 144 3.84 -18.71 3.19
N VAL A 145 3.19 -19.61 2.43
CA VAL A 145 2.19 -19.21 1.44
C VAL A 145 0.96 -18.58 2.10
N THR A 146 0.62 -19.05 3.29
CA THR A 146 -0.52 -18.50 4.07
C THR A 146 -0.23 -17.11 4.59
N GLY A 147 0.99 -16.82 5.07
CA GLY A 147 1.44 -15.49 5.44
C GLY A 147 1.48 -14.54 4.24
N ALA A 148 1.99 -14.99 3.08
CA ALA A 148 1.95 -14.22 1.84
C ALA A 148 0.51 -13.89 1.41
N LEU A 149 -0.43 -14.84 1.59
CA LEU A 149 -1.84 -14.63 1.31
C LEU A 149 -2.48 -13.67 2.33
N ALA A 150 -2.11 -13.77 3.62
CA ALA A 150 -2.58 -12.85 4.67
C ALA A 150 -2.21 -11.40 4.34
N LEU A 151 -0.96 -11.15 3.92
CA LEU A 151 -0.51 -9.84 3.44
C LEU A 151 -1.35 -9.38 2.25
N SER A 152 -1.54 -10.23 1.23
CA SER A 152 -2.33 -9.87 0.04
C SER A 152 -3.77 -9.50 0.39
N ILE A 153 -4.42 -10.23 1.30
CA ILE A 153 -5.77 -9.95 1.78
C ILE A 153 -5.79 -8.64 2.58
N GLY A 154 -4.82 -8.44 3.48
CA GLY A 154 -4.70 -7.21 4.26
C GLY A 154 -4.61 -5.98 3.36
N ILE A 155 -3.72 -6.04 2.36
CA ILE A 155 -3.58 -4.97 1.36
C ILE A 155 -4.88 -4.80 0.55
N ALA A 156 -5.55 -5.86 0.13
CA ALA A 156 -6.82 -5.73 -0.59
C ALA A 156 -7.93 -5.04 0.24
N ILE A 157 -7.98 -5.31 1.55
CA ILE A 157 -8.96 -4.70 2.45
C ILE A 157 -8.69 -3.19 2.59
N GLN A 158 -7.43 -2.76 2.70
CA GLN A 158 -7.07 -1.34 2.77
C GLN A 158 -7.26 -0.63 1.42
N ASN A 159 -7.00 -1.30 0.31
CA ASN A 159 -7.12 -0.74 -1.05
C ASN A 159 -8.58 -0.52 -1.47
N PHE A 160 -9.53 -1.20 -0.84
CA PHE A 160 -10.94 -0.95 -1.10
C PHE A 160 -11.35 0.51 -0.82
N PRO A 161 -11.04 1.12 0.35
CA PRO A 161 -11.19 2.56 0.55
C PRO A 161 -10.49 3.41 -0.50
N GLU A 162 -9.28 3.07 -0.89
CA GLU A 162 -8.47 3.87 -1.82
C GLU A 162 -9.09 3.96 -3.22
N GLY A 163 -9.58 2.84 -3.75
CA GLY A 163 -10.32 2.84 -5.01
C GLY A 163 -11.58 3.71 -4.98
N ALA A 164 -12.30 3.73 -3.85
CA ALA A 164 -13.46 4.59 -3.63
C ALA A 164 -13.07 6.07 -3.51
N ILE A 165 -11.96 6.38 -2.84
CA ILE A 165 -11.42 7.73 -2.67
C ILE A 165 -11.06 8.37 -4.02
N ILE A 166 -10.67 7.60 -5.03
CA ILE A 166 -10.43 8.12 -6.39
C ILE A 166 -11.74 8.26 -7.16
N SER A 167 -12.52 7.20 -7.22
CA SER A 167 -13.66 7.11 -8.14
C SER A 167 -14.82 8.05 -7.77
N LEU A 168 -15.10 8.22 -6.46
CA LEU A 168 -16.24 9.01 -6.00
C LEU A 168 -16.05 10.53 -6.17
N PRO A 169 -14.89 11.15 -5.83
CA PRO A 169 -14.66 12.57 -6.13
C PRO A 169 -14.69 12.87 -7.62
N LEU A 170 -14.07 12.03 -8.46
CA LEU A 170 -14.15 12.19 -9.92
C LEU A 170 -15.58 12.22 -10.42
N ARG A 171 -16.44 11.39 -9.85
CA ARG A 171 -17.88 11.40 -10.16
C ARG A 171 -18.56 12.69 -9.68
N ALA A 172 -18.22 13.17 -8.49
CA ALA A 172 -18.77 14.40 -7.93
C ALA A 172 -18.38 15.64 -8.77
N GLU A 173 -17.19 15.64 -9.37
CA GLU A 173 -16.71 16.66 -10.32
C GLU A 173 -17.35 16.57 -11.72
N GLY A 174 -18.31 15.65 -11.94
CA GLY A 174 -19.08 15.53 -13.17
C GLY A 174 -18.56 14.49 -14.17
N ALA A 175 -17.53 13.73 -13.85
CA ALA A 175 -17.08 12.63 -14.70
C ALA A 175 -18.17 11.53 -14.80
N GLY A 176 -18.27 10.84 -15.93
CA GLY A 176 -19.17 9.70 -16.08
C GLY A 176 -18.75 8.52 -15.19
N LYS A 177 -19.73 7.73 -14.69
CA LYS A 177 -19.48 6.58 -13.79
C LYS A 177 -18.40 5.62 -14.33
N GLY A 178 -18.50 5.23 -15.60
CA GLY A 178 -17.53 4.35 -16.24
C GLY A 178 -16.11 4.93 -16.30
N LYS A 179 -16.00 6.24 -16.54
CA LYS A 179 -14.71 6.94 -16.55
C LYS A 179 -14.11 7.03 -15.15
N SER A 180 -14.91 7.37 -14.14
CA SER A 180 -14.49 7.41 -12.74
C SER A 180 -14.04 6.04 -12.23
N PHE A 181 -14.79 4.98 -12.57
CA PHE A 181 -14.41 3.61 -12.29
C PHE A 181 -13.07 3.24 -12.94
N LEU A 182 -12.91 3.55 -14.25
CA LEU A 182 -11.68 3.24 -14.97
C LEU A 182 -10.45 3.90 -14.36
N TYR A 183 -10.54 5.16 -13.94
CA TYR A 183 -9.43 5.84 -13.28
C TYR A 183 -9.07 5.20 -11.93
N GLY A 184 -10.07 4.80 -11.13
CA GLY A 184 -9.83 4.04 -9.90
C GLY A 184 -9.17 2.68 -10.15
N VAL A 185 -9.58 1.94 -11.17
CA VAL A 185 -8.94 0.68 -11.56
C VAL A 185 -7.52 0.90 -12.05
N LEU A 186 -7.30 1.94 -12.87
CA LEU A 186 -5.97 2.22 -13.43
C LEU A 186 -4.96 2.65 -12.35
N SER A 187 -5.40 3.29 -11.25
CA SER A 187 -4.48 3.59 -10.14
C SER A 187 -3.95 2.33 -9.45
N GLY A 188 -4.74 1.26 -9.39
CA GLY A 188 -4.33 -0.02 -8.81
C GLY A 188 -3.53 -0.92 -9.75
N ILE A 189 -3.48 -0.66 -11.06
CA ILE A 189 -2.80 -1.55 -12.02
C ILE A 189 -1.30 -1.69 -11.75
N VAL A 190 -0.71 -0.71 -11.08
CA VAL A 190 0.71 -0.73 -10.70
C VAL A 190 1.01 -1.77 -9.62
N GLU A 191 0.02 -2.22 -8.85
CA GLU A 191 0.17 -3.25 -7.82
C GLU A 191 0.60 -4.60 -8.45
N PRO A 192 -0.17 -5.22 -9.36
CA PRO A 192 0.26 -6.47 -10.00
C PRO A 192 1.52 -6.29 -10.85
N ILE A 193 1.73 -5.12 -11.48
CA ILE A 193 2.95 -4.84 -12.24
C ILE A 193 4.15 -4.77 -11.29
N GLY A 194 4.05 -4.01 -10.20
CA GLY A 194 5.09 -3.88 -9.18
C GLY A 194 5.44 -5.23 -8.55
N ALA A 195 4.42 -6.02 -8.18
CA ALA A 195 4.61 -7.36 -7.65
C ALA A 195 5.35 -8.28 -8.64
N PHE A 196 4.94 -8.30 -9.89
CA PHE A 196 5.58 -9.11 -10.92
C PHE A 196 7.04 -8.71 -11.15
N LEU A 197 7.32 -7.42 -11.28
CA LEU A 197 8.69 -6.90 -11.47
C LEU A 197 9.57 -7.21 -10.24
N THR A 198 9.01 -7.10 -9.03
CA THR A 198 9.73 -7.43 -7.80
C THR A 198 10.05 -8.90 -7.70
N ILE A 199 9.13 -9.80 -8.08
CA ILE A 199 9.41 -11.25 -8.15
C ILE A 199 10.55 -11.53 -9.13
N LEU A 200 10.54 -10.92 -10.32
CA LEU A 200 11.61 -11.08 -11.29
C LEU A 200 12.96 -10.60 -10.74
N ALA A 201 12.97 -9.43 -10.11
CA ALA A 201 14.20 -8.88 -9.52
C ALA A 201 14.71 -9.74 -8.37
N ALA A 202 13.84 -10.18 -7.47
CA ALA A 202 14.21 -10.98 -6.31
C ALA A 202 14.78 -12.35 -6.68
N THR A 203 14.31 -12.98 -7.76
CA THR A 203 14.90 -14.25 -8.25
C THR A 203 16.35 -14.11 -8.68
N LEU A 204 16.78 -12.90 -9.05
CA LEU A 204 18.17 -12.59 -9.44
C LEU A 204 19.04 -12.23 -8.22
N ILE A 205 18.43 -11.78 -7.10
CA ILE A 205 19.13 -11.18 -5.95
C ILE A 205 18.61 -11.78 -4.64
N LEU A 206 18.51 -13.10 -4.55
CA LEU A 206 18.07 -13.80 -3.31
C LEU A 206 18.81 -13.36 -2.04
N PRO A 207 20.16 -13.13 -2.05
CA PRO A 207 20.87 -12.64 -0.86
C PRO A 207 20.40 -11.26 -0.37
N ALA A 208 19.75 -10.47 -1.23
CA ALA A 208 19.23 -9.15 -0.88
C ALA A 208 17.78 -9.18 -0.36
N LEU A 209 17.17 -10.37 -0.22
CA LEU A 209 15.77 -10.48 0.20
C LEU A 209 15.46 -9.76 1.53
N PRO A 210 16.28 -9.83 2.59
CA PRO A 210 16.05 -9.06 3.82
C PRO A 210 16.01 -7.54 3.57
N TYR A 211 16.86 -7.03 2.69
CA TYR A 211 16.87 -5.61 2.32
C TYR A 211 15.63 -5.23 1.51
N LEU A 212 15.15 -6.11 0.62
CA LEU A 212 13.96 -5.86 -0.20
C LEU A 212 12.68 -5.88 0.64
N LEU A 213 12.56 -6.79 1.61
CA LEU A 213 11.45 -6.82 2.57
C LEU A 213 11.39 -5.51 3.36
N SER A 214 12.50 -5.10 3.95
CA SER A 214 12.55 -3.87 4.74
C SER A 214 12.46 -2.60 3.89
N PHE A 215 12.90 -2.63 2.64
CA PHE A 215 12.66 -1.56 1.66
C PHE A 215 11.17 -1.35 1.44
N ALA A 216 10.40 -2.42 1.19
CA ALA A 216 8.95 -2.33 1.01
C ALA A 216 8.28 -1.79 2.29
N ALA A 217 8.72 -2.25 3.48
CA ALA A 217 8.22 -1.73 4.76
C ALA A 217 8.49 -0.23 4.92
N GLY A 218 9.69 0.25 4.59
CA GLY A 218 10.05 1.67 4.66
C GLY A 218 9.23 2.52 3.71
N ALA A 219 9.04 2.05 2.48
CA ALA A 219 8.22 2.72 1.49
C ALA A 219 6.74 2.80 1.94
N MET A 220 6.16 1.72 2.48
CA MET A 220 4.80 1.73 3.04
C MET A 220 4.69 2.67 4.24
N MET A 221 5.68 2.68 5.16
CA MET A 221 5.68 3.60 6.30
C MET A 221 5.78 5.07 5.89
N TYR A 222 6.48 5.38 4.81
CA TYR A 222 6.50 6.74 4.24
C TYR A 222 5.08 7.18 3.88
N VAL A 223 4.35 6.37 3.13
CA VAL A 223 2.94 6.64 2.74
C VAL A 223 2.05 6.84 3.96
N VAL A 224 2.19 5.99 4.97
CA VAL A 224 1.40 6.10 6.21
C VAL A 224 1.62 7.45 6.90
N ILE A 225 2.87 7.87 7.03
CA ILE A 225 3.23 9.08 7.79
C ILE A 225 2.95 10.35 6.99
N GLU A 226 3.29 10.35 5.70
CA GLU A 226 3.19 11.54 4.84
C GLU A 226 1.74 11.81 4.42
N GLU A 227 0.94 10.76 4.24
CA GLU A 227 -0.38 10.92 3.66
C GLU A 227 -1.52 10.44 4.56
N LEU A 228 -1.50 9.16 5.00
CA LEU A 228 -2.68 8.58 5.64
C LEU A 228 -2.93 9.17 7.05
N ILE A 229 -1.88 9.41 7.84
CA ILE A 229 -2.01 10.02 9.18
C ILE A 229 -2.50 11.48 9.07
N PRO A 230 -1.92 12.34 8.23
CA PRO A 230 -2.47 13.67 8.00
C PRO A 230 -3.92 13.63 7.51
N GLU A 231 -4.25 12.78 6.52
CA GLU A 231 -5.59 12.71 5.94
C GLU A 231 -6.66 12.28 6.97
N MET A 232 -6.38 11.28 7.81
CA MET A 232 -7.32 10.85 8.84
C MET A 232 -7.53 11.90 9.95
N SER A 233 -6.63 12.87 10.06
CA SER A 233 -6.63 13.92 11.10
C SER A 233 -7.22 15.25 10.62
N VAL A 234 -7.56 15.41 9.34
CA VAL A 234 -8.09 16.67 8.76
C VAL A 234 -9.42 17.08 9.40
N GLY A 235 -9.60 18.40 9.60
CA GLY A 235 -10.84 19.02 10.04
C GLY A 235 -11.00 19.10 11.56
N LYS A 236 -12.24 19.00 12.08
CA LYS A 236 -12.49 19.08 13.53
C LYS A 236 -11.93 17.85 14.22
N HIS A 237 -11.37 18.02 15.42
CA HIS A 237 -10.87 16.93 16.25
C HIS A 237 -11.91 15.80 16.36
N SER A 238 -11.47 14.57 16.11
CA SER A 238 -12.30 13.38 16.19
C SER A 238 -11.41 12.15 16.42
N ASP A 239 -11.82 11.26 17.32
CA ASP A 239 -11.09 10.03 17.65
C ASP A 239 -11.34 8.90 16.64
N ILE A 240 -12.22 9.13 15.66
CA ILE A 240 -12.65 8.12 14.70
C ILE A 240 -11.45 7.53 13.92
N GLY A 241 -10.56 8.38 13.38
CA GLY A 241 -9.36 7.93 12.67
C GLY A 241 -8.48 7.06 13.55
N THR A 242 -8.23 7.49 14.80
CA THR A 242 -7.41 6.74 15.77
C THR A 242 -8.04 5.40 16.16
N VAL A 243 -9.34 5.36 16.40
CA VAL A 243 -10.06 4.11 16.74
C VAL A 243 -9.99 3.13 15.58
N PHE A 244 -10.26 3.59 14.36
CA PHE A 244 -10.21 2.73 13.18
C PHE A 244 -8.78 2.33 12.80
N PHE A 245 -7.78 3.17 13.05
CA PHE A 245 -6.36 2.77 12.98
C PHE A 245 -6.09 1.57 13.89
N ALA A 246 -6.52 1.63 15.16
CA ALA A 246 -6.35 0.51 16.09
C ALA A 246 -7.10 -0.75 15.63
N VAL A 247 -8.28 -0.61 15.02
CA VAL A 247 -9.03 -1.74 14.45
C VAL A 247 -8.27 -2.36 13.27
N GLY A 248 -7.79 -1.55 12.32
CA GLY A 248 -7.02 -2.03 11.17
C GLY A 248 -5.72 -2.72 11.59
N PHE A 249 -4.98 -2.08 12.50
CA PHE A 249 -3.74 -2.61 13.07
C PHE A 249 -3.95 -3.97 13.72
N THR A 250 -4.93 -4.08 14.61
CA THR A 250 -5.20 -5.33 15.34
C THR A 250 -5.74 -6.44 14.45
N LEU A 251 -6.54 -6.09 13.44
CA LEU A 251 -7.03 -7.05 12.45
C LEU A 251 -5.86 -7.65 11.67
N MET A 252 -4.99 -6.80 11.12
CA MET A 252 -3.86 -7.27 10.31
C MET A 252 -2.86 -8.05 11.15
N MET A 253 -2.53 -7.57 12.35
CA MET A 253 -1.70 -8.32 13.30
C MET A 253 -2.27 -9.72 13.58
N ALA A 254 -3.59 -9.81 13.79
CA ALA A 254 -4.24 -11.10 14.02
C ALA A 254 -4.20 -12.01 12.79
N LEU A 255 -4.37 -11.46 11.59
CA LEU A 255 -4.27 -12.22 10.34
C LEU A 255 -2.84 -12.76 10.14
N ASP A 256 -1.82 -11.91 10.33
CA ASP A 256 -0.42 -12.34 10.20
C ASP A 256 -0.07 -13.45 11.21
N VAL A 257 -0.41 -13.26 12.48
CA VAL A 257 -0.06 -14.25 13.53
C VAL A 257 -0.87 -15.54 13.40
N ALA A 258 -2.13 -15.47 12.91
CA ALA A 258 -2.97 -16.66 12.79
C ALA A 258 -2.69 -17.47 11.51
N LEU A 259 -2.22 -16.84 10.45
CA LEU A 259 -2.00 -17.46 9.13
C LEU A 259 -0.52 -17.55 8.75
N GLY A 260 0.35 -16.74 9.32
CA GLY A 260 1.80 -16.71 9.09
C GLY A 260 2.51 -17.75 9.93
#